data_1af6057d6d6b76a990763614a2cf2e46
#
_entry.id   1af6057d6d6b76a990763614a2cf2e46
#
_cell.length_a   1.000
_cell.length_b   1.000
_cell.length_c   1.000
_cell.angle_alpha   90.00
_cell.angle_beta   90.00
_cell.angle_gamma   90.00
#
_symmetry.space_group_name_H-M   'P 1'
#
loop_
_entity.id
_entity.type
_entity.pdbx_description
1 polymer ?
#
loop_
_entity_poly.entity_id
_entity_poly.type
_entity_poly.pdbx_seq_one_letter_code
_entity_poly.pdbx_strand_id
1 'polypeptide(L)'
;MASEANRERLTITLRKDLLTELDSRVDGIKVRNRSHAIEVLLSKVLESGKVKKAIILAGGKGTRMRPLTYEMPKPMIPLKGKPLIQHIIELCRKYEIREIILSIGYMGDKIRDHFGDGSHLGVNIKYVEEKEEMGTAGPLLLAKQHLNSPFLMFNGDVLSNIDLTDIIGFHSEQNALATIALTQVEDTSSFGVARLKGHRIIGFIEKPKGGEDGRLINAGVYVLQPEILGYIPKGKSMLERDVFPKLAEEGKLFGYPFDGQWFDTGTPEAYERAIKNWKGI
;
A
#
# COMPACT_ATOMS: atom_id res chain seq x y z
N MET A 1 29.08 13.98 3.53
CA MET A 1 30.04 13.10 4.25
C MET A 1 29.16 12.12 5.03
N ALA A 2 29.09 10.85 4.59
CA ALA A 2 28.40 9.82 5.34
C ALA A 2 29.19 9.56 6.63
N SER A 3 28.55 9.67 7.79
CA SER A 3 29.16 9.32 9.07
C SER A 3 29.62 7.87 8.99
N GLU A 4 30.88 7.59 9.34
CA GLU A 4 31.34 6.24 9.62
C GLU A 4 30.46 5.70 10.75
N ALA A 5 29.52 4.82 10.40
CA ALA A 5 28.68 4.14 11.38
C ALA A 5 29.62 3.35 12.30
N ASN A 6 29.55 3.57 13.63
CA ASN A 6 30.29 2.83 14.63
C ASN A 6 29.91 1.35 14.49
N ARG A 7 30.82 0.52 13.95
CA ARG A 7 30.58 -0.90 13.66
C ARG A 7 31.08 -1.76 14.80
N GLU A 8 30.17 -2.53 15.37
CA GLU A 8 30.53 -3.56 16.35
C GLU A 8 30.64 -4.94 15.67
N ARG A 9 31.58 -5.75 16.13
CA ARG A 9 31.76 -7.12 15.66
C ARG A 9 30.84 -8.05 16.43
N LEU A 10 29.92 -8.73 15.69
CA LEU A 10 29.00 -9.73 16.23
C LEU A 10 29.34 -11.11 15.65
N THR A 11 29.36 -12.15 16.50
CA THR A 11 29.44 -13.55 16.04
C THR A 11 28.09 -14.20 16.22
N ILE A 12 27.54 -14.75 15.12
CA ILE A 12 26.24 -15.41 15.09
C ILE A 12 26.35 -16.82 14.51
N THR A 13 25.47 -17.72 14.95
CA THR A 13 25.29 -19.06 14.36
C THR A 13 23.98 -19.10 13.61
N LEU A 14 24.01 -19.48 12.34
CA LEU A 14 22.84 -19.58 11.48
C LEU A 14 22.60 -21.03 11.07
N ARG A 15 21.33 -21.39 10.85
CA ARG A 15 20.98 -22.66 10.21
C ARG A 15 21.54 -22.70 8.79
N LYS A 16 21.88 -23.89 8.32
CA LYS A 16 22.54 -24.09 7.03
C LYS A 16 21.66 -23.66 5.84
N ASP A 17 20.35 -23.87 5.93
CA ASP A 17 19.37 -23.44 4.94
C ASP A 17 19.33 -21.90 4.80
N LEU A 18 19.29 -21.18 5.92
CA LEU A 18 19.32 -19.70 5.93
C LEU A 18 20.66 -19.16 5.40
N LEU A 19 21.76 -19.86 5.68
CA LEU A 19 23.07 -19.47 5.18
C LEU A 19 23.13 -19.59 3.65
N THR A 20 22.56 -20.67 3.09
CA THR A 20 22.48 -20.88 1.64
C THR A 20 21.64 -19.80 0.96
N GLU A 21 20.49 -19.44 1.56
CA GLU A 21 19.64 -18.37 1.05
C GLU A 21 20.35 -17.01 1.13
N LEU A 22 21.06 -16.74 2.22
CA LEU A 22 21.85 -15.52 2.38
C LEU A 22 22.93 -15.41 1.29
N ASP A 23 23.64 -16.52 0.99
CA ASP A 23 24.67 -16.56 -0.04
C ASP A 23 24.11 -16.28 -1.44
N SER A 24 22.89 -16.74 -1.73
CA SER A 24 22.23 -16.46 -3.01
C SER A 24 21.94 -14.99 -3.26
N ARG A 25 21.88 -14.18 -2.19
CA ARG A 25 21.63 -12.73 -2.24
C ARG A 25 22.91 -11.89 -2.38
N VAL A 26 24.09 -12.51 -2.26
CA VAL A 26 25.38 -11.83 -2.43
C VAL A 26 25.73 -11.79 -3.92
N ASP A 27 25.61 -10.62 -4.54
CA ASP A 27 25.90 -10.39 -5.97
C ASP A 27 27.28 -9.72 -6.22
N GLY A 28 27.98 -9.34 -5.14
CA GLY A 28 29.28 -8.67 -5.19
C GLY A 28 29.22 -7.19 -5.61
N ILE A 29 28.07 -6.69 -6.05
CA ILE A 29 27.84 -5.32 -6.54
C ILE A 29 26.96 -4.54 -5.57
N LYS A 30 25.69 -4.93 -5.46
CA LYS A 30 24.70 -4.31 -4.54
C LYS A 30 24.86 -4.87 -3.13
N VAL A 31 25.02 -6.17 -3.01
CA VAL A 31 25.26 -6.88 -1.75
C VAL A 31 26.65 -7.50 -1.78
N ARG A 32 27.62 -6.82 -1.18
CA ARG A 32 29.06 -7.10 -1.34
C ARG A 32 29.54 -8.41 -0.73
N ASN A 33 28.98 -8.79 0.42
CA ASN A 33 29.36 -9.98 1.18
C ASN A 33 28.26 -10.37 2.19
N ARG A 34 28.45 -11.51 2.90
CA ARG A 34 27.50 -12.02 3.91
C ARG A 34 27.16 -11.00 4.99
N SER A 35 28.16 -10.30 5.54
CA SER A 35 27.93 -9.30 6.60
C SER A 35 27.05 -8.16 6.07
N HIS A 36 27.30 -7.69 4.86
CA HIS A 36 26.47 -6.68 4.22
C HIS A 36 25.04 -7.21 3.91
N ALA A 37 24.90 -8.49 3.50
CA ALA A 37 23.60 -9.12 3.33
C ALA A 37 22.79 -9.15 4.64
N ILE A 38 23.44 -9.53 5.75
CA ILE A 38 22.82 -9.54 7.07
C ILE A 38 22.42 -8.12 7.50
N GLU A 39 23.32 -7.14 7.34
CA GLU A 39 23.04 -5.73 7.66
C GLU A 39 21.83 -5.21 6.90
N VAL A 40 21.76 -5.44 5.58
CA VAL A 40 20.63 -5.04 4.74
C VAL A 40 19.32 -5.71 5.17
N LEU A 41 19.34 -7.02 5.43
CA LEU A 41 18.14 -7.75 5.85
C LEU A 41 17.67 -7.33 7.25
N LEU A 42 18.58 -7.16 8.20
CA LEU A 42 18.24 -6.68 9.54
C LEU A 42 17.71 -5.25 9.50
N SER A 43 18.33 -4.36 8.73
CA SER A 43 17.83 -2.98 8.56
C SER A 43 16.41 -2.97 8.01
N LYS A 44 16.14 -3.75 6.97
CA LYS A 44 14.78 -3.86 6.41
C LYS A 44 13.75 -4.33 7.45
N VAL A 45 14.08 -5.37 8.21
CA VAL A 45 13.16 -5.90 9.24
C VAL A 45 12.95 -4.90 10.37
N LEU A 46 14.03 -4.25 10.85
CA LEU A 46 13.94 -3.25 11.92
C LEU A 46 13.17 -2.00 11.47
N GLU A 47 13.35 -1.54 10.23
CA GLU A 47 12.61 -0.41 9.68
C GLU A 47 11.14 -0.78 9.40
N SER A 48 10.87 -1.98 8.86
CA SER A 48 9.48 -2.43 8.66
C SER A 48 8.71 -2.53 9.99
N GLY A 49 9.40 -2.85 11.08
CA GLY A 49 8.81 -2.85 12.42
C GLY A 49 8.31 -1.48 12.92
N LYS A 50 8.67 -0.37 12.25
CA LYS A 50 8.14 0.97 12.56
C LYS A 50 6.73 1.18 12.01
N VAL A 51 6.36 0.50 10.90
CA VAL A 51 5.01 0.56 10.31
C VAL A 51 4.17 -0.56 10.93
N LYS A 52 3.24 -0.19 11.81
CA LYS A 52 2.34 -1.12 12.52
C LYS A 52 0.87 -0.89 12.22
N LYS A 53 0.59 0.13 11.40
CA LYS A 53 -0.76 0.61 11.12
C LYS A 53 -1.04 0.59 9.64
N ALA A 54 -2.29 0.31 9.28
CA ALA A 54 -2.79 0.49 7.94
C ALA A 54 -4.14 1.21 7.97
N ILE A 55 -4.37 2.10 7.01
CA ILE A 55 -5.69 2.65 6.72
C ILE A 55 -6.18 2.07 5.40
N ILE A 56 -7.44 1.62 5.37
CA ILE A 56 -8.06 1.04 4.19
C ILE A 56 -9.28 1.90 3.83
N LEU A 57 -9.31 2.40 2.61
CA LEU A 57 -10.40 3.26 2.12
C LEU A 57 -11.57 2.41 1.65
N ALA A 58 -12.68 2.47 2.38
CA ALA A 58 -13.87 1.65 2.18
C ALA A 58 -15.17 2.48 2.12
N GLY A 59 -15.09 3.81 1.97
CA GLY A 59 -16.26 4.72 2.02
C GLY A 59 -17.01 4.91 0.70
N GLY A 60 -16.44 4.47 -0.42
CA GLY A 60 -16.98 4.73 -1.76
C GLY A 60 -18.27 4.00 -2.09
N LYS A 61 -19.14 4.62 -2.92
CA LYS A 61 -20.44 4.07 -3.35
C LYS A 61 -20.34 2.89 -4.33
N GLY A 62 -19.20 2.69 -4.98
CA GLY A 62 -19.00 1.58 -5.91
C GLY A 62 -19.96 1.57 -7.11
N THR A 63 -20.34 2.74 -7.64
CA THR A 63 -21.40 2.89 -8.66
C THR A 63 -21.16 2.09 -9.95
N ARG A 64 -19.88 1.85 -10.30
CA ARG A 64 -19.50 1.03 -11.47
C ARG A 64 -19.80 -0.46 -11.29
N MET A 65 -20.02 -0.91 -10.04
CA MET A 65 -20.31 -2.30 -9.68
C MET A 65 -21.81 -2.55 -9.49
N ARG A 66 -22.69 -1.60 -9.84
CA ARG A 66 -24.13 -1.81 -9.82
C ARG A 66 -24.54 -2.91 -10.82
N PRO A 67 -25.51 -3.77 -10.49
CA PRO A 67 -26.45 -3.69 -9.35
C PRO A 67 -25.92 -4.23 -8.01
N LEU A 68 -24.79 -4.94 -7.95
CA LEU A 68 -24.26 -5.57 -6.72
C LEU A 68 -24.16 -4.57 -5.55
N THR A 69 -23.73 -3.34 -5.85
CA THR A 69 -23.52 -2.30 -4.83
C THR A 69 -24.79 -1.56 -4.41
N TYR A 70 -25.97 -2.00 -4.85
CA TYR A 70 -27.24 -1.63 -4.22
C TYR A 70 -27.51 -2.43 -2.95
N GLU A 71 -26.99 -3.67 -2.88
CA GLU A 71 -27.25 -4.59 -1.78
C GLU A 71 -26.12 -4.61 -0.75
N MET A 72 -24.87 -4.32 -1.15
CA MET A 72 -23.71 -4.34 -0.27
C MET A 72 -22.66 -3.29 -0.70
N PRO A 73 -21.85 -2.74 0.24
CA PRO A 73 -20.78 -1.84 -0.13
C PRO A 73 -19.69 -2.60 -0.90
N LYS A 74 -19.06 -1.96 -1.88
CA LYS A 74 -18.06 -2.58 -2.75
C LYS A 74 -16.99 -3.40 -2.01
N PRO A 75 -16.39 -2.93 -0.89
CA PRO A 75 -15.40 -3.69 -0.15
C PRO A 75 -15.92 -5.01 0.43
N MET A 76 -17.24 -5.19 0.50
CA MET A 76 -17.88 -6.41 1.00
C MET A 76 -18.25 -7.41 -0.11
N ILE A 77 -18.05 -7.07 -1.38
CA ILE A 77 -18.28 -8.01 -2.49
C ILE A 77 -17.39 -9.24 -2.27
N PRO A 78 -17.98 -10.47 -2.30
CA PRO A 78 -17.23 -11.68 -1.97
C PRO A 78 -16.29 -12.11 -3.08
N LEU A 79 -15.04 -12.42 -2.76
CA LEU A 79 -14.10 -13.07 -3.67
C LEU A 79 -13.52 -14.31 -2.98
N LYS A 80 -13.67 -15.48 -3.62
CA LYS A 80 -13.29 -16.78 -3.03
C LYS A 80 -13.79 -16.98 -1.59
N GLY A 81 -15.06 -16.63 -1.36
CA GLY A 81 -15.75 -16.84 -0.09
C GLY A 81 -15.44 -15.81 1.02
N LYS A 82 -14.69 -14.75 0.72
CA LYS A 82 -14.34 -13.68 1.67
C LYS A 82 -14.59 -12.30 1.06
N PRO A 83 -15.01 -11.28 1.84
CA PRO A 83 -15.05 -9.90 1.38
C PRO A 83 -13.72 -9.43 0.79
N LEU A 84 -13.76 -8.57 -0.26
CA LEU A 84 -12.55 -7.98 -0.86
C LEU A 84 -11.62 -7.38 0.19
N ILE A 85 -12.16 -6.58 1.11
CA ILE A 85 -11.39 -5.91 2.16
C ILE A 85 -10.74 -6.90 3.14
N GLN A 86 -11.31 -8.09 3.34
CA GLN A 86 -10.73 -9.11 4.21
C GLN A 86 -9.39 -9.62 3.66
N HIS A 87 -9.23 -9.73 2.35
CA HIS A 87 -7.94 -10.09 1.74
C HIS A 87 -6.87 -9.05 2.09
N ILE A 88 -7.20 -7.75 2.10
CA ILE A 88 -6.26 -6.68 2.48
C ILE A 88 -5.91 -6.78 3.97
N ILE A 89 -6.90 -7.03 4.83
CA ILE A 89 -6.67 -7.22 6.28
C ILE A 89 -5.77 -8.43 6.54
N GLU A 90 -6.01 -9.54 5.84
CA GLU A 90 -5.20 -10.75 5.96
C GLU A 90 -3.76 -10.52 5.44
N LEU A 91 -3.59 -9.73 4.37
CA LEU A 91 -2.28 -9.30 3.91
C LEU A 91 -1.55 -8.50 5.01
N CYS A 92 -2.19 -7.51 5.59
CA CYS A 92 -1.62 -6.73 6.70
C CYS A 92 -1.23 -7.64 7.88
N ARG A 93 -2.12 -8.54 8.29
CA ARG A 93 -1.85 -9.50 9.38
C ARG A 93 -0.65 -10.40 9.09
N LYS A 94 -0.51 -10.89 7.86
CA LYS A 94 0.63 -11.73 7.43
C LYS A 94 1.98 -11.05 7.69
N TYR A 95 2.02 -9.71 7.56
CA TYR A 95 3.20 -8.90 7.81
C TYR A 95 3.20 -8.19 9.18
N GLU A 96 2.46 -8.74 10.17
CA GLU A 96 2.40 -8.25 11.55
C GLU A 96 1.88 -6.81 11.70
N ILE A 97 1.15 -6.31 10.70
CA ILE A 97 0.48 -5.01 10.75
C ILE A 97 -0.93 -5.26 11.27
N ARG A 98 -1.13 -5.02 12.56
CA ARG A 98 -2.33 -5.42 13.29
C ARG A 98 -3.26 -4.27 13.66
N GLU A 99 -2.80 -3.02 13.58
CA GLU A 99 -3.64 -1.84 13.79
C GLU A 99 -4.25 -1.41 12.45
N ILE A 100 -5.53 -1.69 12.26
CA ILE A 100 -6.25 -1.39 11.02
C ILE A 100 -7.24 -0.25 11.27
N ILE A 101 -7.23 0.74 10.39
CA ILE A 101 -8.21 1.82 10.36
C ILE A 101 -9.05 1.63 9.11
N LEU A 102 -10.35 1.43 9.25
CA LEU A 102 -11.27 1.38 8.13
C LEU A 102 -11.96 2.74 7.98
N SER A 103 -11.73 3.42 6.84
CA SER A 103 -12.54 4.56 6.46
C SER A 103 -13.79 4.07 5.78
N ILE A 104 -14.92 4.20 6.45
CA ILE A 104 -16.22 3.71 5.99
C ILE A 104 -17.14 4.89 5.65
N GLY A 105 -18.08 4.66 4.75
CA GLY A 105 -19.07 5.67 4.33
C GLY A 105 -20.35 4.97 3.86
N TYR A 106 -20.52 4.81 2.56
CA TYR A 106 -21.70 4.16 2.01
C TYR A 106 -21.90 2.75 2.56
N MET A 107 -23.04 2.50 3.20
CA MET A 107 -23.37 1.24 3.90
C MET A 107 -22.29 0.80 4.91
N GLY A 108 -21.65 1.75 5.59
CA GLY A 108 -20.56 1.48 6.54
C GLY A 108 -20.96 0.55 7.69
N ASP A 109 -22.24 0.56 8.11
CA ASP A 109 -22.74 -0.33 9.15
C ASP A 109 -22.56 -1.81 8.78
N LYS A 110 -22.79 -2.20 7.51
CA LYS A 110 -22.56 -3.58 7.05
C LYS A 110 -21.10 -4.02 7.18
N ILE A 111 -20.16 -3.08 7.00
CA ILE A 111 -18.72 -3.34 7.20
C ILE A 111 -18.45 -3.49 8.69
N ARG A 112 -18.99 -2.60 9.52
CA ARG A 112 -18.82 -2.62 10.96
C ARG A 112 -19.41 -3.88 11.60
N ASP A 113 -20.61 -4.27 11.19
CA ASP A 113 -21.29 -5.47 11.69
C ASP A 113 -20.52 -6.75 11.35
N HIS A 114 -19.88 -6.81 10.17
CA HIS A 114 -19.14 -7.98 9.74
C HIS A 114 -17.77 -8.11 10.40
N PHE A 115 -17.02 -7.02 10.53
CA PHE A 115 -15.65 -7.07 11.02
C PHE A 115 -15.51 -6.80 12.52
N GLY A 116 -16.51 -6.15 13.16
CA GLY A 116 -16.48 -5.81 14.57
C GLY A 116 -15.20 -5.08 14.96
N ASP A 117 -14.53 -5.51 16.00
CA ASP A 117 -13.23 -4.99 16.44
C ASP A 117 -12.02 -5.65 15.74
N GLY A 118 -12.26 -6.63 14.87
CA GLY A 118 -11.24 -7.36 14.13
C GLY A 118 -10.55 -8.50 14.89
N SER A 119 -10.91 -8.75 16.14
CA SER A 119 -10.27 -9.76 17.01
C SER A 119 -10.32 -11.16 16.40
N HIS A 120 -11.43 -11.52 15.75
CA HIS A 120 -11.61 -12.82 15.07
C HIS A 120 -10.66 -13.01 13.88
N LEU A 121 -10.12 -11.92 13.32
CA LEU A 121 -9.09 -11.93 12.26
C LEU A 121 -7.67 -11.77 12.81
N GLY A 122 -7.51 -11.60 14.12
CA GLY A 122 -6.22 -11.38 14.78
C GLY A 122 -5.64 -9.97 14.55
N VAL A 123 -6.50 -8.98 14.32
CA VAL A 123 -6.17 -7.56 14.17
C VAL A 123 -7.03 -6.69 15.11
N ASN A 124 -6.71 -5.40 15.22
CA ASN A 124 -7.50 -4.41 15.95
C ASN A 124 -8.01 -3.37 14.95
N ILE A 125 -9.33 -3.32 14.74
CA ILE A 125 -9.98 -2.43 13.79
C ILE A 125 -10.56 -1.21 14.49
N LYS A 126 -10.18 -0.03 13.97
CA LYS A 126 -10.82 1.25 14.30
C LYS A 126 -11.53 1.77 13.06
N TYR A 127 -12.62 2.50 13.28
CA TYR A 127 -13.43 3.05 12.19
C TYR A 127 -13.35 4.57 12.21
N VAL A 128 -13.21 5.16 11.02
CA VAL A 128 -13.47 6.57 10.77
C VAL A 128 -14.58 6.68 9.74
N GLU A 129 -15.53 7.55 9.97
CA GLU A 129 -16.76 7.61 9.18
C GLU A 129 -16.79 8.86 8.31
N GLU A 130 -16.93 8.64 7.00
CA GLU A 130 -17.13 9.68 6.00
C GLU A 130 -18.63 9.99 5.90
N LYS A 131 -19.07 11.14 6.45
CA LYS A 131 -20.47 11.59 6.31
C LYS A 131 -20.83 11.93 4.87
N GLU A 132 -19.84 12.29 4.07
CA GLU A 132 -19.90 12.54 2.63
C GLU A 132 -18.62 12.02 1.99
N GLU A 133 -18.65 11.79 0.69
CA GLU A 133 -17.51 11.27 -0.05
C GLU A 133 -16.34 12.26 -0.05
N MET A 134 -15.25 11.91 0.59
CA MET A 134 -14.10 12.79 0.82
C MET A 134 -12.90 12.55 -0.12
N GLY A 135 -13.02 11.63 -1.09
CA GLY A 135 -11.93 11.27 -2.00
C GLY A 135 -10.90 10.34 -1.35
N THR A 136 -9.69 10.31 -1.89
CA THR A 136 -8.61 9.42 -1.37
C THR A 136 -7.75 10.09 -0.29
N ALA A 137 -7.73 11.40 -0.21
CA ALA A 137 -6.94 12.15 0.77
C ALA A 137 -7.75 12.59 2.01
N GLY A 138 -9.01 13.01 1.81
CA GLY A 138 -9.85 13.49 2.90
C GLY A 138 -9.99 12.53 4.09
N PRO A 139 -10.17 11.22 3.87
CA PRO A 139 -10.23 10.22 4.94
C PRO A 139 -9.00 10.19 5.86
N LEU A 140 -7.82 10.53 5.35
CA LEU A 140 -6.61 10.61 6.16
C LEU A 140 -6.70 11.72 7.21
N LEU A 141 -7.37 12.83 6.90
CA LEU A 141 -7.61 13.91 7.88
C LEU A 141 -8.58 13.48 8.97
N LEU A 142 -9.60 12.66 8.64
CA LEU A 142 -10.49 12.08 9.65
C LEU A 142 -9.74 11.13 10.59
N ALA A 143 -8.80 10.37 10.04
CA ALA A 143 -7.97 9.42 10.79
C ALA A 143 -6.76 10.06 11.49
N LYS A 144 -6.53 11.37 11.36
CA LYS A 144 -5.32 12.09 11.80
C LYS A 144 -4.84 11.70 13.20
N GLN A 145 -5.75 11.58 14.17
CA GLN A 145 -5.39 11.23 15.55
C GLN A 145 -4.78 9.83 15.71
N HIS A 146 -4.96 8.95 14.71
CA HIS A 146 -4.44 7.59 14.68
C HIS A 146 -3.19 7.45 13.82
N LEU A 147 -2.88 8.43 12.96
CA LEU A 147 -1.79 8.41 11.97
C LEU A 147 -0.58 9.23 12.46
N ASN A 148 -0.02 8.87 13.61
CA ASN A 148 1.08 9.56 14.29
C ASN A 148 2.46 8.89 14.10
N SER A 149 2.54 7.87 13.29
CA SER A 149 3.77 7.15 12.88
C SER A 149 3.60 6.72 11.43
N PRO A 150 4.67 6.29 10.73
CA PRO A 150 4.55 5.79 9.37
C PRO A 150 3.47 4.72 9.24
N PHE A 151 2.69 4.75 8.17
CA PHE A 151 1.55 3.87 8.00
C PHE A 151 1.38 3.43 6.54
N LEU A 152 0.73 2.29 6.36
CA LEU A 152 0.25 1.84 5.07
C LEU A 152 -1.13 2.43 4.76
N MET A 153 -1.38 2.66 3.48
CA MET A 153 -2.71 2.99 3.00
C MET A 153 -3.05 2.06 1.82
N PHE A 154 -4.30 1.62 1.78
CA PHE A 154 -4.83 0.76 0.71
C PHE A 154 -6.12 1.34 0.15
N ASN A 155 -6.28 1.27 -1.16
CA ASN A 155 -7.58 1.36 -1.78
C ASN A 155 -8.36 0.07 -1.52
N GLY A 156 -9.58 0.17 -1.00
CA GLY A 156 -10.37 -0.99 -0.54
C GLY A 156 -10.92 -1.88 -1.66
N ASP A 157 -10.58 -1.58 -2.91
CA ASP A 157 -11.00 -2.29 -4.11
C ASP A 157 -9.83 -2.92 -4.90
N VAL A 158 -8.64 -2.90 -4.32
CA VAL A 158 -7.43 -3.46 -4.91
C VAL A 158 -7.01 -4.72 -4.17
N LEU A 159 -6.72 -5.77 -4.91
CA LEU A 159 -6.11 -7.00 -4.41
C LEU A 159 -4.68 -7.09 -4.89
N SER A 160 -3.75 -7.34 -3.98
CA SER A 160 -2.35 -7.61 -4.32
C SER A 160 -1.71 -8.58 -3.33
N ASN A 161 -0.66 -9.26 -3.79
CA ASN A 161 0.20 -10.08 -2.92
C ASN A 161 1.58 -9.43 -2.73
N ILE A 162 1.63 -8.11 -2.81
CA ILE A 162 2.85 -7.31 -2.62
C ILE A 162 3.54 -7.67 -1.30
N ASP A 163 4.87 -7.72 -1.32
CA ASP A 163 5.67 -7.85 -0.10
C ASP A 163 5.70 -6.52 0.66
N LEU A 164 5.00 -6.49 1.81
CA LEU A 164 4.93 -5.28 2.62
C LEU A 164 6.25 -4.98 3.35
N THR A 165 7.08 -5.99 3.64
CA THR A 165 8.40 -5.77 4.23
C THR A 165 9.31 -5.03 3.25
N ASP A 166 9.27 -5.44 1.99
CA ASP A 166 10.12 -4.85 0.95
C ASP A 166 9.74 -3.40 0.62
N ILE A 167 8.45 -3.11 0.45
CA ILE A 167 8.03 -1.71 0.17
C ILE A 167 8.26 -0.79 1.36
N ILE A 168 8.08 -1.26 2.61
CA ILE A 168 8.35 -0.48 3.82
C ILE A 168 9.86 -0.23 3.96
N GLY A 169 10.68 -1.27 3.74
CA GLY A 169 12.13 -1.13 3.73
C GLY A 169 12.61 -0.13 2.69
N PHE A 170 12.10 -0.24 1.46
CA PHE A 170 12.37 0.71 0.39
C PHE A 170 11.98 2.15 0.75
N HIS A 171 10.79 2.35 1.32
CA HIS A 171 10.33 3.66 1.77
C HIS A 171 11.30 4.31 2.76
N SER A 172 11.80 3.52 3.71
CA SER A 172 12.75 3.97 4.71
C SER A 172 14.13 4.28 4.09
N GLU A 173 14.64 3.41 3.21
CA GLU A 173 15.91 3.59 2.51
C GLU A 173 15.93 4.86 1.66
N GLN A 174 14.80 5.21 1.03
CA GLN A 174 14.67 6.43 0.22
C GLN A 174 14.44 7.68 1.08
N ASN A 175 14.19 7.54 2.38
CA ASN A 175 13.76 8.63 3.26
C ASN A 175 12.56 9.38 2.67
N ALA A 176 11.62 8.61 2.10
CA ALA A 176 10.48 9.12 1.34
C ALA A 176 9.41 9.71 2.27
N LEU A 177 8.71 10.75 1.81
CA LEU A 177 7.48 11.21 2.47
C LEU A 177 6.28 10.34 2.05
N ALA A 178 6.27 9.92 0.79
CA ALA A 178 5.30 8.99 0.25
C ALA A 178 5.96 8.03 -0.74
N THR A 179 5.59 6.75 -0.65
CA THR A 179 5.95 5.71 -1.62
C THR A 179 4.68 5.10 -2.18
N ILE A 180 4.58 5.03 -3.49
CA ILE A 180 3.47 4.41 -4.23
C ILE A 180 3.95 3.06 -4.75
N ALA A 181 3.23 1.98 -4.46
CA ALA A 181 3.40 0.73 -5.17
C ALA A 181 2.95 0.89 -6.63
N LEU A 182 3.77 0.46 -7.56
CA LEU A 182 3.52 0.56 -8.99
C LEU A 182 3.45 -0.83 -9.62
N THR A 183 2.52 -1.01 -10.54
CA THR A 183 2.41 -2.24 -11.34
C THR A 183 2.28 -1.89 -12.82
N GLN A 184 2.47 -2.90 -13.69
CA GLN A 184 2.36 -2.71 -15.13
C GLN A 184 1.01 -3.18 -15.65
N VAL A 185 0.40 -2.40 -16.54
CA VAL A 185 -0.81 -2.76 -17.27
C VAL A 185 -0.65 -2.38 -18.75
N GLU A 186 -1.43 -3.01 -19.63
CA GLU A 186 -1.44 -2.69 -21.05
C GLU A 186 -2.22 -1.39 -21.33
N ASP A 187 -3.38 -1.23 -20.69
CA ASP A 187 -4.22 -0.02 -20.79
C ASP A 187 -4.16 0.79 -19.50
N THR A 188 -3.56 1.96 -19.60
CA THR A 188 -3.36 2.90 -18.47
C THR A 188 -4.46 3.94 -18.34
N SER A 189 -5.41 4.02 -19.26
CA SER A 189 -6.42 5.11 -19.38
C SER A 189 -7.30 5.29 -18.14
N SER A 190 -7.45 4.22 -17.32
CA SER A 190 -8.27 4.22 -16.11
C SER A 190 -7.52 4.48 -14.82
N PHE A 191 -6.20 4.66 -14.87
CA PHE A 191 -5.31 4.68 -13.72
C PHE A 191 -4.43 5.93 -13.67
N GLY A 192 -3.85 6.19 -12.50
CA GLY A 192 -2.78 7.17 -12.34
C GLY A 192 -1.46 6.60 -12.88
N VAL A 193 -0.83 7.30 -13.81
CA VAL A 193 0.45 6.91 -14.43
C VAL A 193 1.60 7.64 -13.77
N ALA A 194 2.64 6.91 -13.38
CA ALA A 194 3.85 7.46 -12.79
C ALA A 194 5.02 7.47 -13.78
N ARG A 195 5.66 8.63 -13.92
CA ARG A 195 6.94 8.77 -14.65
C ARG A 195 8.09 8.76 -13.66
N LEU A 196 9.03 7.85 -13.84
CA LEU A 196 10.16 7.66 -12.93
C LEU A 196 11.46 8.23 -13.51
N LYS A 197 12.30 8.74 -12.61
CA LYS A 197 13.75 8.92 -12.82
C LYS A 197 14.47 8.18 -11.68
N GLY A 198 15.02 7.00 -12.00
CA GLY A 198 15.38 6.03 -10.96
C GLY A 198 14.14 5.60 -10.22
N HIS A 199 14.13 5.75 -8.90
CA HIS A 199 12.97 5.45 -8.05
C HIS A 199 12.10 6.70 -7.74
N ARG A 200 12.55 7.90 -8.08
CA ARG A 200 11.74 9.12 -7.88
C ARG A 200 10.65 9.22 -8.91
N ILE A 201 9.45 9.52 -8.47
CA ILE A 201 8.36 9.94 -9.35
C ILE A 201 8.59 11.40 -9.68
N ILE A 202 8.85 11.68 -10.96
CA ILE A 202 9.08 13.03 -11.51
C ILE A 202 7.83 13.60 -12.20
N GLY A 203 6.79 12.82 -12.32
CA GLY A 203 5.49 13.21 -12.86
C GLY A 203 4.45 12.15 -12.52
N PHE A 204 3.26 12.61 -12.18
CA PHE A 204 2.11 11.77 -11.88
C PHE A 204 0.89 12.34 -12.58
N ILE A 205 0.24 11.55 -13.43
CA ILE A 205 -0.90 11.98 -14.23
C ILE A 205 -2.08 11.03 -13.96
N GLU A 206 -3.12 11.54 -13.38
CA GLU A 206 -4.35 10.79 -13.12
C GLU A 206 -5.19 10.66 -14.38
N LYS A 207 -5.40 9.43 -14.86
CA LYS A 207 -6.22 9.07 -16.02
C LYS A 207 -5.87 9.87 -17.27
N PRO A 208 -4.68 9.67 -17.85
CA PRO A 208 -4.22 10.40 -19.00
C PRO A 208 -5.16 10.19 -20.21
N LYS A 209 -5.42 11.27 -20.94
CA LYS A 209 -6.16 11.21 -22.21
C LYS A 209 -5.19 10.87 -23.35
N GLY A 210 -5.27 9.61 -23.84
CA GLY A 210 -4.43 9.13 -24.95
C GLY A 210 -3.07 8.60 -24.49
N GLY A 211 -2.75 7.37 -24.85
CA GLY A 211 -1.61 6.57 -24.39
C GLY A 211 -0.31 7.33 -24.23
N GLU A 212 -0.08 7.89 -23.05
CA GLU A 212 1.19 8.46 -22.68
C GLU A 212 2.23 7.36 -22.43
N ASP A 213 3.50 7.67 -22.72
CA ASP A 213 4.65 6.79 -22.55
C ASP A 213 4.83 6.41 -21.06
N GLY A 214 4.28 5.29 -20.66
CA GLY A 214 4.46 4.72 -19.33
C GLY A 214 3.44 3.62 -19.04
N ARG A 215 3.94 2.45 -18.69
CA ARG A 215 3.08 1.30 -18.32
C ARG A 215 2.95 1.14 -16.81
N LEU A 216 3.66 1.96 -16.03
CA LEU A 216 3.66 1.89 -14.58
C LEU A 216 2.50 2.73 -14.03
N ILE A 217 1.57 2.06 -13.40
CA ILE A 217 0.38 2.67 -12.81
C ILE A 217 0.39 2.58 -11.29
N ASN A 218 -0.36 3.45 -10.65
CA ASN A 218 -0.66 3.42 -9.24
C ASN A 218 -1.42 2.14 -8.88
N ALA A 219 -0.80 1.31 -8.07
CA ALA A 219 -1.37 0.03 -7.63
C ALA A 219 -2.31 0.15 -6.42
N GLY A 220 -2.59 1.34 -5.90
CA GLY A 220 -3.49 1.55 -4.77
C GLY A 220 -2.96 1.06 -3.42
N VAL A 221 -1.65 0.90 -3.29
CA VAL A 221 -0.94 0.57 -2.04
C VAL A 221 0.15 1.59 -1.81
N TYR A 222 0.23 2.13 -0.60
CA TYR A 222 1.12 3.24 -0.28
C TYR A 222 1.77 3.06 1.08
N VAL A 223 3.01 3.56 1.23
CA VAL A 223 3.64 3.82 2.53
C VAL A 223 3.78 5.32 2.69
N LEU A 224 3.27 5.86 3.78
CA LEU A 224 3.12 7.29 3.99
C LEU A 224 3.69 7.70 5.34
N GLN A 225 4.38 8.84 5.38
CA GLN A 225 4.75 9.51 6.63
C GLN A 225 3.61 10.37 7.14
N PRO A 226 3.47 10.57 8.48
CA PRO A 226 2.43 11.43 9.05
C PRO A 226 2.42 12.85 8.51
N GLU A 227 3.58 13.37 8.10
CA GLU A 227 3.77 14.72 7.56
C GLU A 227 2.98 14.96 6.27
N ILE A 228 2.57 13.89 5.56
CA ILE A 228 1.70 14.00 4.38
C ILE A 228 0.39 14.70 4.69
N LEU A 229 -0.10 14.58 5.94
CA LEU A 229 -1.33 15.23 6.39
C LEU A 229 -1.29 16.76 6.24
N GLY A 230 -0.10 17.35 6.29
CA GLY A 230 0.12 18.79 6.06
C GLY A 230 -0.07 19.23 4.60
N TYR A 231 -0.04 18.29 3.66
CA TYR A 231 -0.25 18.55 2.23
C TYR A 231 -1.70 18.43 1.78
N ILE A 232 -2.56 17.85 2.62
CA ILE A 232 -3.94 17.54 2.26
C ILE A 232 -4.82 18.79 2.43
N PRO A 233 -5.50 19.26 1.37
CA PRO A 233 -6.49 20.33 1.48
C PRO A 233 -7.67 19.90 2.37
N LYS A 234 -8.30 20.88 3.02
CA LYS A 234 -9.52 20.61 3.79
C LYS A 234 -10.68 20.25 2.86
N GLY A 235 -11.54 19.33 3.31
CA GLY A 235 -12.72 18.88 2.57
C GLY A 235 -12.41 17.72 1.61
N LYS A 236 -13.21 17.60 0.55
CA LYS A 236 -13.02 16.55 -0.47
C LYS A 236 -11.74 16.79 -1.24
N SER A 237 -10.81 15.84 -1.17
CA SER A 237 -9.49 15.93 -1.79
C SER A 237 -8.96 14.55 -2.19
N MET A 238 -8.08 14.52 -3.18
CA MET A 238 -7.50 13.30 -3.72
C MET A 238 -5.97 13.35 -3.63
N LEU A 239 -5.35 12.26 -3.18
CA LEU A 239 -3.89 12.14 -3.16
C LEU A 239 -3.32 12.33 -4.56
N GLU A 240 -3.95 11.74 -5.56
CA GLU A 240 -3.50 11.66 -6.95
C GLU A 240 -3.45 13.03 -7.65
N ARG A 241 -4.32 13.95 -7.26
CA ARG A 241 -4.48 15.28 -7.90
C ARG A 241 -3.94 16.42 -7.04
N ASP A 242 -4.17 16.32 -5.72
CA ASP A 242 -3.97 17.47 -4.84
C ASP A 242 -2.67 17.37 -4.03
N VAL A 243 -2.10 16.15 -3.88
CA VAL A 243 -0.94 15.87 -3.02
C VAL A 243 0.24 15.34 -3.82
N PHE A 244 0.09 14.24 -4.56
CA PHE A 244 1.20 13.57 -5.24
C PHE A 244 1.94 14.47 -6.25
N PRO A 245 1.29 15.32 -7.06
CA PRO A 245 2.01 16.22 -7.95
C PRO A 245 2.97 17.15 -7.19
N LYS A 246 2.54 17.72 -6.06
CA LYS A 246 3.38 18.59 -5.22
C LYS A 246 4.56 17.82 -4.63
N LEU A 247 4.33 16.61 -4.13
CA LEU A 247 5.41 15.77 -3.60
C LEU A 247 6.41 15.34 -4.68
N ALA A 248 5.95 15.13 -5.91
CA ALA A 248 6.81 14.83 -7.06
C ALA A 248 7.71 16.01 -7.41
N GLU A 249 7.17 17.23 -7.45
CA GLU A 249 7.91 18.47 -7.66
C GLU A 249 8.97 18.71 -6.57
N GLU A 250 8.63 18.41 -5.31
CA GLU A 250 9.54 18.52 -4.17
C GLU A 250 10.55 17.35 -4.06
N GLY A 251 10.46 16.34 -4.93
CA GLY A 251 11.32 15.17 -4.91
C GLY A 251 11.12 14.25 -3.71
N LYS A 252 9.92 14.28 -3.08
CA LYS A 252 9.53 13.52 -1.88
C LYS A 252 8.65 12.32 -2.18
N LEU A 253 8.29 12.10 -3.46
CA LEU A 253 7.44 11.00 -3.93
C LEU A 253 8.29 9.95 -4.64
N PHE A 254 8.15 8.70 -4.21
CA PHE A 254 8.89 7.57 -4.77
C PHE A 254 7.95 6.49 -5.27
N GLY A 255 8.38 5.77 -6.31
CA GLY A 255 7.67 4.63 -6.88
C GLY A 255 8.40 3.35 -6.54
N TYR A 256 7.64 2.36 -6.09
CA TYR A 256 8.09 0.99 -5.86
C TYR A 256 7.43 0.05 -6.86
N PRO A 257 8.07 -0.22 -8.01
CA PRO A 257 7.59 -1.24 -8.93
C PRO A 257 7.67 -2.61 -8.27
N PHE A 258 6.56 -3.36 -8.31
CA PHE A 258 6.55 -4.74 -7.83
C PHE A 258 6.02 -5.69 -8.91
N ASP A 259 6.54 -6.90 -8.89
CA ASP A 259 6.09 -7.99 -9.73
C ASP A 259 5.31 -8.99 -8.87
N GLY A 260 4.03 -9.16 -9.18
CA GLY A 260 3.13 -9.99 -8.39
C GLY A 260 1.69 -9.93 -8.89
N GLN A 261 0.80 -10.61 -8.17
CA GLN A 261 -0.62 -10.53 -8.47
C GLN A 261 -1.16 -9.16 -8.08
N TRP A 262 -1.85 -8.54 -9.02
CA TRP A 262 -2.57 -7.29 -8.80
C TRP A 262 -3.88 -7.28 -9.59
N PHE A 263 -4.98 -6.90 -8.93
CA PHE A 263 -6.30 -6.79 -9.53
C PHE A 263 -7.01 -5.55 -8.98
N ASP A 264 -7.39 -4.65 -9.87
CA ASP A 264 -8.44 -3.65 -9.60
C ASP A 264 -9.79 -4.33 -9.79
N THR A 265 -10.63 -4.30 -8.78
CA THR A 265 -12.00 -4.85 -8.83
C THR A 265 -13.05 -3.75 -9.07
N GLY A 266 -12.67 -2.70 -9.80
CA GLY A 266 -13.48 -1.51 -10.02
C GLY A 266 -14.65 -1.68 -10.96
N THR A 267 -14.65 -2.71 -11.82
CA THR A 267 -15.71 -3.02 -12.77
C THR A 267 -16.08 -4.50 -12.71
N PRO A 268 -17.28 -4.90 -13.20
CA PRO A 268 -17.68 -6.30 -13.27
C PRO A 268 -16.67 -7.18 -14.01
N GLU A 269 -16.14 -6.72 -15.15
CA GLU A 269 -15.20 -7.47 -15.97
C GLU A 269 -13.85 -7.67 -15.24
N ALA A 270 -13.37 -6.63 -14.54
CA ALA A 270 -12.15 -6.71 -13.75
C ALA A 270 -12.35 -7.62 -12.53
N TYR A 271 -13.51 -7.59 -11.90
CA TYR A 271 -13.88 -8.48 -10.80
C TYR A 271 -13.95 -9.94 -11.27
N GLU A 272 -14.55 -10.23 -12.42
CA GLU A 272 -14.54 -11.60 -12.98
C GLU A 272 -13.11 -12.11 -13.24
N ARG A 273 -12.23 -11.27 -13.77
CA ARG A 273 -10.81 -11.62 -13.93
C ARG A 273 -10.15 -11.94 -12.59
N ALA A 274 -10.46 -11.16 -11.54
CA ALA A 274 -9.95 -11.40 -10.20
C ALA A 274 -10.44 -12.75 -9.64
N ILE A 275 -11.73 -13.08 -9.79
CA ILE A 275 -12.30 -14.37 -9.35
C ILE A 275 -11.54 -15.55 -9.98
N LYS A 276 -11.28 -15.48 -11.29
CA LYS A 276 -10.63 -16.56 -12.05
C LYS A 276 -9.15 -16.73 -11.69
N ASN A 277 -8.45 -15.63 -11.48
CA ASN A 277 -6.98 -15.63 -11.46
C ASN A 277 -6.35 -15.37 -10.09
N TRP A 278 -7.08 -14.82 -9.12
CA TRP A 278 -6.55 -14.58 -7.78
C TRP A 278 -6.18 -15.89 -7.08
N LYS A 279 -4.91 -16.05 -6.72
CA LYS A 279 -4.38 -17.28 -6.08
C LYS A 279 -4.32 -17.17 -4.54
N GLY A 280 -4.63 -16.00 -3.99
CA GLY A 280 -4.50 -15.72 -2.55
C GLY A 280 -3.19 -14.98 -2.23
N ILE A 281 -2.99 -14.78 -0.91
CA ILE A 281 -1.88 -14.02 -0.31
C ILE A 281 -0.73 -14.96 0.04
#